data_35e4e907e246a76fae384fc21250ae7d
#
_entry.id   35e4e907e246a76fae384fc21250ae7d
#
_cell.length_a   1.000
_cell.length_b   1.000
_cell.length_c   1.000
_cell.angle_alpha   90.00
_cell.angle_beta   90.00
_cell.angle_gamma   90.00
#
_symmetry.space_group_name_H-M   'P 1'
#
loop_
_entity.id
_entity.type
_entity.pdbx_description
1 polymer ?
#
loop_
_entity_poly.entity_id
_entity_poly.type
_entity_poly.pdbx_seq_one_letter_code
_entity_poly.pdbx_strand_id
1 'polypeptide(L)'
;INSAFAEIALTDSNTTASIQGVVTGYVAILPGADGQSDGDLSLTASGYVAMNLTRVDTSGKANLLNEVLDRSATSAVDTYPELQAISHVVADIFLVSAGAQAQSPLTAVRLALIGLSGVTGDNVELIVAAIANTSDDTLGVDSLAELQTLVNQVRTSQAAALAVISAHDGANTAPSLSTFESAGIIGVDSSNIGIIN
;
A
#
# COMPACT_ATOMS: atom_id res chain seq x y z
N ILE A 1 10.82 12.61 19.62
CA ILE A 1 9.85 13.72 19.84
C ILE A 1 10.42 15.05 19.36
N ASN A 2 11.66 15.44 19.73
CA ASN A 2 12.21 16.74 19.31
C ASN A 2 12.40 16.88 17.79
N SER A 3 12.77 15.81 17.08
CA SER A 3 12.89 15.80 15.62
C SER A 3 11.51 15.89 14.95
N ALA A 4 10.49 15.24 15.49
CA ALA A 4 9.13 15.31 14.99
C ALA A 4 8.55 16.73 15.04
N PHE A 5 8.87 17.52 16.07
CA PHE A 5 8.42 18.90 16.17
C PHE A 5 9.15 19.86 15.22
N ALA A 6 10.40 19.59 14.89
CA ALA A 6 11.18 20.45 14.01
C ALA A 6 10.69 20.45 12.56
N GLU A 7 9.96 19.41 12.16
CA GLU A 7 9.52 19.18 10.78
C GLU A 7 8.02 19.44 10.57
N ILE A 8 7.24 19.64 11.64
CA ILE A 8 5.86 20.09 11.53
C ILE A 8 5.89 21.54 11.05
N ALA A 9 5.34 21.82 9.87
CA ALA A 9 5.28 23.17 9.35
C ALA A 9 4.65 24.11 10.39
N LEU A 10 5.24 25.29 10.59
CA LEU A 10 4.77 26.28 11.55
C LEU A 10 3.28 26.67 11.35
N THR A 11 2.73 26.41 10.16
CA THR A 11 1.31 26.60 9.84
C THR A 11 0.40 25.56 10.46
N ASP A 12 0.90 24.36 10.75
CA ASP A 12 0.10 23.23 11.24
C ASP A 12 0.13 23.10 12.75
N SER A 13 1.09 23.76 13.43
CA SER A 13 1.30 23.71 14.88
C SER A 13 0.87 25.00 15.62
N ASN A 14 -0.01 25.80 15.02
CA ASN A 14 -0.35 27.14 15.54
C ASN A 14 -1.17 27.15 16.85
N THR A 15 -1.61 26.01 17.35
CA THR A 15 -2.40 25.94 18.57
C THR A 15 -1.83 24.92 19.54
N THR A 16 -2.03 25.17 20.84
CA THR A 16 -1.70 24.20 21.90
C THR A 16 -2.37 22.84 21.64
N ALA A 17 -3.59 22.85 21.10
CA ALA A 17 -4.32 21.63 20.77
C ALA A 17 -3.65 20.81 19.66
N SER A 18 -3.16 21.44 18.59
CA SER A 18 -2.44 20.76 17.51
C SER A 18 -1.14 20.13 18.01
N ILE A 19 -0.36 20.88 18.81
CA ILE A 19 0.87 20.37 19.41
C ILE A 19 0.55 19.20 20.35
N GLN A 20 -0.48 19.32 21.19
CA GLN A 20 -0.90 18.27 22.12
C GLN A 20 -1.36 17.00 21.36
N GLY A 21 -2.06 17.14 20.24
CA GLY A 21 -2.46 16.05 19.39
C GLY A 21 -1.26 15.24 18.88
N VAL A 22 -0.24 15.93 18.38
CA VAL A 22 1.00 15.30 17.89
C VAL A 22 1.72 14.59 19.04
N VAL A 23 1.91 15.25 20.18
CA VAL A 23 2.55 14.62 21.36
C VAL A 23 1.81 13.36 21.81
N THR A 24 0.50 13.46 21.92
CA THR A 24 -0.34 12.32 22.37
C THR A 24 -0.23 11.15 21.38
N GLY A 25 -0.26 11.44 20.07
CA GLY A 25 -0.14 10.42 19.05
C GLY A 25 1.24 9.74 19.07
N TYR A 26 2.33 10.50 19.14
CA TYR A 26 3.67 9.90 19.24
C TYR A 26 3.89 9.09 20.52
N VAL A 27 3.36 9.54 21.65
CA VAL A 27 3.38 8.76 22.91
C VAL A 27 2.65 7.43 22.74
N ALA A 28 1.60 7.37 21.93
CA ALA A 28 0.87 6.13 21.65
C ALA A 28 1.58 5.24 20.61
N ILE A 29 2.19 5.84 19.57
CA ILE A 29 2.79 5.08 18.45
C ILE A 29 4.16 4.50 18.81
N LEU A 30 5.07 5.30 19.40
CA LEU A 30 6.46 4.88 19.56
C LEU A 30 6.67 3.61 20.41
N PRO A 31 5.90 3.34 21.47
CA PRO A 31 6.03 2.06 22.18
C PRO A 31 5.59 0.85 21.37
N GLY A 32 4.53 0.99 20.56
CA GLY A 32 4.00 -0.08 19.75
C GLY A 32 4.73 -0.27 18.40
N ALA A 33 5.54 0.70 17.97
CA ALA A 33 6.39 0.57 16.78
C ALA A 33 7.71 -0.09 17.17
N ASP A 34 7.67 -1.34 17.60
CA ASP A 34 8.83 -2.09 18.14
C ASP A 34 9.34 -3.18 17.18
N GLY A 35 8.70 -3.32 16.02
CA GLY A 35 9.03 -4.34 15.00
C GLY A 35 8.39 -5.69 15.26
N GLN A 36 7.51 -5.80 16.27
CA GLN A 36 6.72 -7.00 16.53
C GLN A 36 5.36 -6.90 15.82
N SER A 37 4.61 -7.97 15.78
CA SER A 37 3.24 -7.99 15.25
C SER A 37 2.34 -8.54 16.33
N ASP A 38 2.24 -7.82 17.44
CA ASP A 38 1.51 -8.26 18.64
C ASP A 38 0.20 -7.49 18.87
N GLY A 39 -0.07 -6.48 18.04
CA GLY A 39 -1.35 -5.78 18.01
C GLY A 39 -1.54 -4.82 19.17
N ASP A 40 -0.46 -4.32 19.76
CA ASP A 40 -0.53 -3.39 20.89
C ASP A 40 -0.84 -1.95 20.46
N LEU A 41 -0.76 -1.63 19.15
CA LEU A 41 -1.09 -0.34 18.59
C LEU A 41 -2.55 -0.26 18.15
N SER A 42 -3.33 0.66 18.75
CA SER A 42 -4.76 0.79 18.52
C SER A 42 -5.24 2.25 18.42
N LEU A 43 -4.48 3.09 17.71
CA LEU A 43 -4.86 4.49 17.51
C LEU A 43 -6.08 4.58 16.58
N THR A 44 -7.05 5.43 16.97
CA THR A 44 -8.26 5.65 16.15
C THR A 44 -8.02 6.63 15.01
N ALA A 45 -8.92 6.65 14.01
CA ALA A 45 -8.88 7.65 12.93
C ALA A 45 -8.86 9.09 13.48
N SER A 46 -9.65 9.39 14.52
CA SER A 46 -9.62 10.72 15.17
C SER A 46 -8.28 11.02 15.85
N GLY A 47 -7.59 10.00 16.36
CA GLY A 47 -6.23 10.14 16.89
C GLY A 47 -5.22 10.54 15.82
N TYR A 48 -5.26 9.88 14.65
CA TYR A 48 -4.41 10.24 13.51
C TYR A 48 -4.73 11.63 12.94
N VAL A 49 -6.02 11.98 12.84
CA VAL A 49 -6.43 13.33 12.41
C VAL A 49 -5.93 14.40 13.40
N ALA A 50 -5.94 14.12 14.71
CA ALA A 50 -5.41 15.04 15.72
C ALA A 50 -3.88 15.23 15.61
N MET A 51 -3.16 14.27 15.00
CA MET A 51 -1.75 14.39 14.63
C MET A 51 -1.53 15.10 13.28
N ASN A 52 -2.58 15.63 12.66
CA ASN A 52 -2.57 16.20 11.32
C ASN A 52 -2.34 15.18 10.18
N LEU A 53 -2.52 13.88 10.44
CA LEU A 53 -2.55 12.83 9.41
C LEU A 53 -3.98 12.72 8.84
N THR A 54 -4.45 13.81 8.23
CA THR A 54 -5.86 14.04 7.89
C THR A 54 -6.43 13.08 6.85
N ARG A 55 -5.58 12.34 6.13
CA ARG A 55 -5.99 11.34 5.14
C ARG A 55 -6.36 9.99 5.77
N VAL A 56 -6.05 9.78 7.07
CA VAL A 56 -6.41 8.57 7.85
C VAL A 56 -7.70 8.86 8.63
N ASP A 57 -8.78 9.05 7.90
CA ASP A 57 -10.07 9.59 8.36
C ASP A 57 -11.15 8.52 8.58
N THR A 58 -10.85 7.25 8.29
CA THR A 58 -11.75 6.11 8.49
C THR A 58 -11.12 5.04 9.37
N SER A 59 -11.97 4.19 9.98
CA SER A 59 -11.50 3.08 10.83
C SER A 59 -10.65 2.07 10.03
N GLY A 60 -11.02 1.73 8.80
CA GLY A 60 -10.24 0.82 7.96
C GLY A 60 -8.82 1.34 7.73
N LYS A 61 -8.68 2.62 7.34
CA LYS A 61 -7.35 3.25 7.18
C LYS A 61 -6.56 3.26 8.50
N ALA A 62 -7.22 3.55 9.63
CA ALA A 62 -6.57 3.54 10.93
C ALA A 62 -6.11 2.13 11.32
N ASN A 63 -6.92 1.10 11.09
CA ASN A 63 -6.57 -0.29 11.36
C ASN A 63 -5.35 -0.72 10.53
N LEU A 64 -5.39 -0.52 9.22
CA LEU A 64 -4.24 -0.84 8.36
C LEU A 64 -2.98 -0.08 8.77
N LEU A 65 -3.11 1.22 9.11
CA LEU A 65 -1.96 2.00 9.56
C LEU A 65 -1.42 1.49 10.90
N ASN A 66 -2.28 1.11 11.85
CA ASN A 66 -1.85 0.48 13.10
C ASN A 66 -1.03 -0.79 12.84
N GLU A 67 -1.51 -1.71 11.96
CA GLU A 67 -0.78 -2.93 11.62
C GLU A 67 0.58 -2.65 10.97
N VAL A 68 0.68 -1.61 10.13
CA VAL A 68 1.94 -1.19 9.50
C VAL A 68 2.91 -0.65 10.54
N LEU A 69 2.44 0.23 11.42
CA LEU A 69 3.28 0.85 12.45
C LEU A 69 3.75 -0.15 13.51
N ASP A 70 2.87 -1.07 13.93
CA ASP A 70 3.14 -2.16 14.86
C ASP A 70 4.36 -3.03 14.41
N ARG A 71 4.43 -3.30 13.10
CA ARG A 71 5.54 -4.06 12.50
C ARG A 71 6.77 -3.21 12.17
N SER A 72 6.66 -1.91 12.27
CA SER A 72 7.75 -0.99 11.93
C SER A 72 8.74 -0.88 13.10
N ALA A 73 10.03 -0.80 12.80
CA ALA A 73 10.99 -0.41 13.82
C ALA A 73 10.76 1.06 14.21
N THR A 74 10.92 1.39 15.48
CA THR A 74 10.75 2.77 15.97
C THR A 74 11.52 3.81 15.14
N SER A 75 12.73 3.47 14.68
CA SER A 75 13.55 4.34 13.84
C SER A 75 13.03 4.59 12.42
N ALA A 76 12.00 3.85 11.99
CA ALA A 76 11.36 4.04 10.68
C ALA A 76 10.10 4.93 10.76
N VAL A 77 9.72 5.34 11.97
CA VAL A 77 8.49 6.10 12.23
C VAL A 77 8.68 7.19 13.30
N ASP A 78 9.94 7.51 13.65
CA ASP A 78 10.24 8.47 14.71
C ASP A 78 10.20 9.93 14.23
N THR A 79 10.04 10.17 12.92
CA THR A 79 9.84 11.49 12.34
C THR A 79 8.46 11.66 11.72
N TYR A 80 7.96 12.90 11.70
CA TYR A 80 6.64 13.20 11.11
C TYR A 80 6.57 12.92 9.61
N PRO A 81 7.58 13.23 8.77
CA PRO A 81 7.58 12.87 7.35
C PRO A 81 7.51 11.36 7.09
N GLU A 82 8.13 10.52 7.92
CA GLU A 82 8.04 9.07 7.81
C GLU A 82 6.61 8.58 8.05
N LEU A 83 6.00 9.01 9.17
CA LEU A 83 4.59 8.72 9.47
C LEU A 83 3.67 9.23 8.36
N GLN A 84 3.90 10.44 7.85
CA GLN A 84 3.12 11.02 6.77
C GLN A 84 3.28 10.22 5.48
N ALA A 85 4.50 9.79 5.12
CA ALA A 85 4.75 8.98 3.94
C ALA A 85 3.97 7.65 3.99
N ILE A 86 4.03 6.94 5.11
CA ILE A 86 3.29 5.68 5.33
C ILE A 86 1.78 5.94 5.27
N SER A 87 1.27 6.95 5.98
CA SER A 87 -0.16 7.29 6.01
C SER A 87 -0.71 7.64 4.62
N HIS A 88 0.10 8.28 3.78
CA HIS A 88 -0.27 8.58 2.39
C HIS A 88 -0.36 7.31 1.53
N VAL A 89 0.49 6.32 1.74
CA VAL A 89 0.37 5.03 1.03
C VAL A 89 -0.92 4.33 1.41
N VAL A 90 -1.21 4.24 2.71
CA VAL A 90 -2.47 3.66 3.21
C VAL A 90 -3.67 4.37 2.58
N ALA A 91 -3.71 5.70 2.62
CA ALA A 91 -4.81 6.47 2.06
C ALA A 91 -4.96 6.28 0.54
N ASP A 92 -3.85 6.18 -0.20
CA ASP A 92 -3.87 5.96 -1.65
C ASP A 92 -4.35 4.54 -2.02
N ILE A 93 -4.05 3.51 -1.21
CA ILE A 93 -4.60 2.16 -1.39
C ILE A 93 -6.14 2.19 -1.27
N PHE A 94 -6.67 2.85 -0.25
CA PHE A 94 -8.13 2.98 -0.08
C PHE A 94 -8.79 3.79 -1.19
N LEU A 95 -8.13 4.80 -1.74
CA LEU A 95 -8.63 5.52 -2.92
C LEU A 95 -8.71 4.60 -4.14
N VAL A 96 -7.66 3.84 -4.39
CA VAL A 96 -7.61 2.92 -5.54
C VAL A 96 -8.66 1.81 -5.39
N SER A 97 -8.82 1.21 -4.21
CA SER A 97 -9.83 0.18 -3.96
C SER A 97 -11.27 0.70 -4.11
N ALA A 98 -11.49 1.98 -3.84
CA ALA A 98 -12.78 2.65 -4.07
C ALA A 98 -12.98 3.13 -5.52
N GLY A 99 -12.15 2.69 -6.47
CA GLY A 99 -12.22 3.09 -7.87
C GLY A 99 -11.77 4.52 -8.15
N ALA A 100 -11.15 5.21 -7.18
CA ALA A 100 -10.63 6.55 -7.34
C ALA A 100 -9.14 6.53 -7.70
N GLN A 101 -8.65 7.63 -8.24
CA GLN A 101 -7.23 7.77 -8.53
C GLN A 101 -6.44 8.06 -7.24
N ALA A 102 -5.33 7.37 -7.03
CA ALA A 102 -4.37 7.69 -5.98
C ALA A 102 -3.85 9.13 -6.14
N GLN A 103 -3.63 9.84 -5.04
CA GLN A 103 -3.04 11.19 -5.10
C GLN A 103 -1.56 11.16 -5.51
N SER A 104 -0.88 10.05 -5.18
CA SER A 104 0.45 9.74 -5.69
C SER A 104 0.48 8.31 -6.18
N PRO A 105 1.10 8.01 -7.32
CA PRO A 105 1.13 6.65 -7.87
C PRO A 105 1.64 5.62 -6.85
N LEU A 106 0.95 4.50 -6.72
CA LEU A 106 1.41 3.37 -5.92
C LEU A 106 2.55 2.67 -6.68
N THR A 107 3.77 2.91 -6.22
CA THR A 107 4.99 2.29 -6.76
C THR A 107 5.48 1.14 -5.88
N ALA A 108 6.37 0.29 -6.39
CA ALA A 108 6.97 -0.78 -5.60
C ALA A 108 7.66 -0.24 -4.33
N VAL A 109 8.34 0.90 -4.43
CA VAL A 109 9.00 1.55 -3.28
C VAL A 109 7.98 2.00 -2.24
N ARG A 110 6.87 2.60 -2.66
CA ARG A 110 5.82 3.05 -1.74
C ARG A 110 5.11 1.88 -1.07
N LEU A 111 4.78 0.82 -1.81
CA LEU A 111 4.17 -0.39 -1.24
C LEU A 111 5.12 -1.13 -0.29
N ALA A 112 6.44 -1.04 -0.51
CA ALA A 112 7.43 -1.55 0.44
C ALA A 112 7.46 -0.78 1.76
N LEU A 113 7.11 0.53 1.78
CA LEU A 113 7.03 1.31 3.04
C LEU A 113 6.01 0.75 4.03
N ILE A 114 4.96 0.09 3.55
CA ILE A 114 3.95 -0.56 4.41
C ILE A 114 4.26 -2.05 4.65
N GLY A 115 5.46 -2.51 4.30
CA GLY A 115 5.92 -3.87 4.58
C GLY A 115 5.44 -4.94 3.59
N LEU A 116 4.83 -4.57 2.46
CA LEU A 116 4.45 -5.56 1.43
C LEU A 116 5.69 -6.11 0.74
N SER A 117 5.80 -7.43 0.72
CA SER A 117 6.92 -8.16 0.12
C SER A 117 6.58 -8.71 -1.26
N GLY A 118 7.59 -8.81 -2.14
CA GLY A 118 7.43 -9.37 -3.48
C GLY A 118 6.82 -8.42 -4.50
N VAL A 119 6.68 -7.13 -4.18
CA VAL A 119 6.32 -6.08 -5.12
C VAL A 119 7.58 -5.62 -5.85
N THR A 120 7.52 -5.59 -7.17
CA THR A 120 8.63 -5.20 -8.07
C THR A 120 8.12 -4.21 -9.11
N GLY A 121 9.03 -3.60 -9.88
CA GLY A 121 8.63 -2.77 -11.04
C GLY A 121 7.82 -3.53 -12.09
N ASP A 122 8.07 -4.83 -12.22
CA ASP A 122 7.44 -5.66 -13.25
C ASP A 122 6.01 -6.11 -12.89
N ASN A 123 5.64 -6.07 -11.60
CA ASN A 123 4.33 -6.54 -11.15
C ASN A 123 3.48 -5.48 -10.45
N VAL A 124 4.03 -4.31 -10.15
CA VAL A 124 3.32 -3.28 -9.38
C VAL A 124 2.03 -2.81 -10.06
N GLU A 125 2.01 -2.68 -11.38
CA GLU A 125 0.80 -2.28 -12.12
C GLU A 125 -0.30 -3.34 -12.03
N LEU A 126 0.06 -4.63 -12.08
CA LEU A 126 -0.89 -5.74 -11.88
C LEU A 126 -1.44 -5.74 -10.45
N ILE A 127 -0.59 -5.45 -9.46
CA ILE A 127 -1.00 -5.35 -8.06
C ILE A 127 -1.95 -4.17 -7.86
N VAL A 128 -1.63 -3.00 -8.42
CA VAL A 128 -2.50 -1.81 -8.36
C VAL A 128 -3.86 -2.09 -9.03
N ALA A 129 -3.85 -2.77 -10.19
CA ALA A 129 -5.08 -3.19 -10.85
C ALA A 129 -5.88 -4.20 -10.00
N ALA A 130 -5.19 -5.11 -9.31
CA ALA A 130 -5.85 -6.04 -8.39
C ALA A 130 -6.47 -5.32 -7.19
N ILE A 131 -5.80 -4.32 -6.62
CA ILE A 131 -6.35 -3.45 -5.57
C ILE A 131 -7.61 -2.72 -6.09
N ALA A 132 -7.55 -2.16 -7.30
CA ALA A 132 -8.69 -1.47 -7.91
C ALA A 132 -9.90 -2.38 -8.18
N ASN A 133 -9.67 -3.69 -8.31
CA ASN A 133 -10.73 -4.69 -8.53
C ASN A 133 -11.23 -5.34 -7.23
N THR A 134 -10.77 -4.90 -6.06
CA THR A 134 -11.38 -5.29 -4.79
C THR A 134 -12.77 -4.67 -4.65
N SER A 135 -13.58 -5.18 -3.70
CA SER A 135 -14.93 -4.64 -3.48
C SER A 135 -14.87 -3.16 -3.05
N ASP A 136 -15.81 -2.36 -3.53
CA ASP A 136 -15.93 -0.92 -3.19
C ASP A 136 -16.17 -0.65 -1.69
N ASP A 137 -16.42 -1.71 -0.90
CA ASP A 137 -16.59 -1.64 0.55
C ASP A 137 -15.25 -1.50 1.31
N THR A 138 -14.13 -1.55 0.61
CA THR A 138 -12.75 -1.46 1.15
C THR A 138 -12.35 -2.57 2.12
N LEU A 139 -13.19 -3.60 2.30
CA LEU A 139 -12.91 -4.72 3.22
C LEU A 139 -11.82 -5.66 2.70
N GLY A 140 -11.49 -5.63 1.43
CA GLY A 140 -10.43 -6.44 0.82
C GLY A 140 -9.03 -5.84 0.88
N VAL A 141 -8.84 -4.69 1.55
CA VAL A 141 -7.58 -3.95 1.65
C VAL A 141 -7.36 -3.33 3.02
N ASP A 142 -8.17 -3.67 4.02
CA ASP A 142 -8.14 -3.05 5.33
C ASP A 142 -7.18 -3.73 6.33
N SER A 143 -6.46 -4.77 5.86
CA SER A 143 -5.38 -5.42 6.61
C SER A 143 -4.16 -5.72 5.73
N LEU A 144 -2.98 -5.78 6.35
CA LEU A 144 -1.74 -6.18 5.66
C LEU A 144 -1.79 -7.62 5.15
N ALA A 145 -2.50 -8.51 5.85
CA ALA A 145 -2.63 -9.91 5.47
C ALA A 145 -3.41 -10.05 4.13
N GLU A 146 -4.48 -9.28 3.96
CA GLU A 146 -5.25 -9.25 2.71
C GLU A 146 -4.43 -8.68 1.56
N LEU A 147 -3.79 -7.54 1.78
CA LEU A 147 -2.90 -6.94 0.78
C LEU A 147 -1.77 -7.88 0.38
N GLN A 148 -1.12 -8.56 1.33
CA GLN A 148 -0.07 -9.54 1.03
C GLN A 148 -0.61 -10.76 0.29
N THR A 149 -1.82 -11.20 0.62
CA THR A 149 -2.51 -12.30 -0.11
C THR A 149 -2.75 -11.90 -1.56
N LEU A 150 -3.25 -10.69 -1.80
CA LEU A 150 -3.46 -10.15 -3.14
C LEU A 150 -2.15 -10.06 -3.93
N VAL A 151 -1.07 -9.55 -3.33
CA VAL A 151 0.28 -9.55 -3.95
C VAL A 151 0.72 -10.96 -4.33
N ASN A 152 0.54 -11.94 -3.45
CA ASN A 152 0.93 -13.32 -3.70
C ASN A 152 0.11 -13.97 -4.83
N GLN A 153 -1.19 -13.68 -4.91
CA GLN A 153 -2.07 -14.13 -6.00
C GLN A 153 -1.62 -13.57 -7.35
N VAL A 154 -1.36 -12.26 -7.42
CA VAL A 154 -0.84 -11.60 -8.64
C VAL A 154 0.47 -12.23 -9.08
N ARG A 155 1.43 -12.42 -8.17
CA ARG A 155 2.72 -13.04 -8.47
C ARG A 155 2.58 -14.47 -8.99
N THR A 156 1.69 -15.25 -8.40
CA THR A 156 1.42 -16.63 -8.82
C THR A 156 0.82 -16.66 -10.23
N SER A 157 -0.15 -15.80 -10.50
CA SER A 157 -0.79 -15.68 -11.82
C SER A 157 0.21 -15.21 -12.88
N GLN A 158 1.04 -14.21 -12.56
CA GLN A 158 2.08 -13.71 -13.46
C GLN A 158 3.11 -14.81 -13.80
N ALA A 159 3.59 -15.55 -12.78
CA ALA A 159 4.54 -16.63 -12.99
C ALA A 159 3.95 -17.76 -13.86
N ALA A 160 2.69 -18.11 -13.65
CA ALA A 160 1.99 -19.11 -14.47
C ALA A 160 1.85 -18.64 -15.93
N ALA A 161 1.47 -17.38 -16.14
CA ALA A 161 1.33 -16.80 -17.48
C ALA A 161 2.68 -16.76 -18.22
N LEU A 162 3.75 -16.33 -17.55
CA LEU A 162 5.10 -16.33 -18.11
C LEU A 162 5.58 -17.74 -18.47
N ALA A 163 5.24 -18.75 -17.65
CA ALA A 163 5.56 -20.14 -17.96
C ALA A 163 4.86 -20.64 -19.23
N VAL A 164 3.59 -20.26 -19.45
CA VAL A 164 2.85 -20.59 -20.68
C VAL A 164 3.51 -19.93 -21.90
N ILE A 165 3.85 -18.64 -21.80
CA ILE A 165 4.48 -17.90 -22.89
C ILE A 165 5.86 -18.51 -23.21
N SER A 166 6.68 -18.77 -22.21
CA SER A 166 8.02 -19.32 -22.40
C SER A 166 8.05 -20.76 -22.94
N ALA A 167 6.99 -21.54 -22.70
CA ALA A 167 6.84 -22.91 -23.19
C ALA A 167 6.28 -22.96 -24.63
N HIS A 168 5.85 -21.83 -25.19
CA HIS A 168 5.28 -21.82 -26.56
C HIS A 168 6.39 -22.02 -27.60
N ASP A 169 6.23 -23.07 -28.42
CA ASP A 169 7.18 -23.50 -29.44
C ASP A 169 6.56 -23.55 -30.86
N GLY A 170 5.35 -23.01 -31.01
CA GLY A 170 4.59 -23.06 -32.25
C GLY A 170 3.83 -24.37 -32.49
N ALA A 171 4.07 -25.41 -31.69
CA ALA A 171 3.40 -26.70 -31.82
C ALA A 171 2.30 -26.91 -30.76
N ASN A 172 2.40 -26.25 -29.62
CA ASN A 172 1.40 -26.27 -28.55
C ASN A 172 0.36 -25.13 -28.73
N THR A 173 -0.65 -25.12 -27.84
CA THR A 173 -1.66 -24.05 -27.86
C THR A 173 -1.01 -22.69 -27.65
N ALA A 174 -1.27 -21.76 -28.56
CA ALA A 174 -0.72 -20.40 -28.48
C ALA A 174 -1.24 -19.64 -27.24
N PRO A 175 -0.37 -18.82 -26.60
CA PRO A 175 -0.80 -17.96 -25.51
C PRO A 175 -1.94 -17.04 -25.91
N SER A 176 -2.94 -16.90 -25.04
CA SER A 176 -4.07 -16.00 -25.26
C SER A 176 -3.74 -14.55 -24.90
N LEU A 177 -4.57 -13.61 -25.33
CA LEU A 177 -4.46 -12.23 -24.91
C LEU A 177 -4.44 -12.10 -23.38
N SER A 178 -5.36 -12.79 -22.69
CA SER A 178 -5.40 -12.78 -21.22
C SER A 178 -4.15 -13.38 -20.58
N THR A 179 -3.42 -14.27 -21.27
CA THR A 179 -2.12 -14.77 -20.79
C THR A 179 -1.08 -13.67 -20.81
N PHE A 180 -1.00 -12.88 -21.88
CA PHE A 180 -0.08 -11.73 -21.95
C PHE A 180 -0.44 -10.63 -20.93
N GLU A 181 -1.74 -10.33 -20.77
CA GLU A 181 -2.23 -9.40 -19.74
C GLU A 181 -1.85 -9.86 -18.34
N SER A 182 -2.06 -11.13 -18.01
CA SER A 182 -1.69 -11.71 -16.70
C SER A 182 -0.18 -11.75 -16.47
N ALA A 183 0.61 -11.80 -17.53
CA ALA A 183 2.07 -11.70 -17.46
C ALA A 183 2.55 -10.25 -17.25
N GLY A 184 1.67 -9.24 -17.37
CA GLY A 184 2.03 -7.82 -17.33
C GLY A 184 2.66 -7.32 -18.63
N ILE A 185 2.48 -8.05 -19.73
CA ILE A 185 3.01 -7.67 -21.04
C ILE A 185 2.02 -6.75 -21.73
N ILE A 186 2.44 -5.52 -21.98
CA ILE A 186 1.65 -4.48 -22.66
C ILE A 186 1.92 -4.46 -24.16
N GLY A 187 0.97 -3.91 -24.92
CA GLY A 187 1.10 -3.76 -26.38
C GLY A 187 0.71 -4.99 -27.19
N VAL A 188 0.24 -6.06 -26.55
CA VAL A 188 -0.42 -7.19 -27.20
C VAL A 188 -1.91 -6.95 -27.21
N ASP A 189 -2.54 -7.05 -28.37
CA ASP A 189 -3.97 -6.88 -28.58
C ASP A 189 -4.52 -7.85 -29.64
N SER A 190 -5.82 -7.81 -29.89
CA SER A 190 -6.49 -8.68 -30.85
C SER A 190 -6.01 -8.49 -32.30
N SER A 191 -5.36 -7.36 -32.63
CA SER A 191 -4.88 -7.07 -33.97
C SER A 191 -3.48 -7.65 -34.24
N ASN A 192 -2.66 -7.82 -33.20
CA ASN A 192 -1.26 -8.24 -33.34
C ASN A 192 -0.92 -9.61 -32.72
N ILE A 193 -1.78 -10.16 -31.86
CA ILE A 193 -1.52 -11.45 -31.18
C ILE A 193 -1.23 -12.60 -32.15
N GLY A 194 -1.87 -12.63 -33.31
CA GLY A 194 -1.61 -13.65 -34.34
C GLY A 194 -0.26 -13.56 -35.04
N ILE A 195 0.45 -12.43 -34.88
CA ILE A 195 1.81 -12.23 -35.40
C ILE A 195 2.85 -12.56 -34.33
N ILE A 196 2.46 -12.35 -33.05
CA ILE A 196 3.32 -12.57 -31.86
C ILE A 196 3.44 -14.06 -31.56
N ASN A 197 2.35 -14.82 -31.77
CA ASN A 197 2.28 -16.26 -31.60
C ASN A 197 2.72 -16.97 -32.91
#